data_afcb97ab1f25043ec9a05c37361a7f73
#
_entry.id   afcb97ab1f25043ec9a05c37361a7f73
#
_cell.length_a   1.000
_cell.length_b   1.000
_cell.length_c   1.000
_cell.angle_alpha   90.00
_cell.angle_beta   90.00
_cell.angle_gamma   90.00
#
_symmetry.space_group_name_H-M   'P 1'
#
loop_
_entity.id
_entity.type
_entity.pdbx_description
1 polymer ?
#
loop_
_entity_poly.entity_id
_entity_poly.type
_entity_poly.pdbx_seq_one_letter_code
_entity_poly.pdbx_strand_id
1 'polypeptide(L)'
;MSIYTDYLPELKTTTLFQGIADQDIIALLDAMQPAIIHVKAGDTMPEMAPAHFRMFLRATPAKELAPRAFQYDMPKFGEPGMLMHEIPALSHMGDTLAPRQNGHARPFHKPHPLPYDADILEFTENAMTTFYDSAMAPAQGQLLRNFLGILAQKVNDVRHELFLIRDCRDMYCERDKTLQIFTAGVALKVVTATAQRWNLAHPERQAEVHTGGSIDLVRRILAGERCDLLVTADDTTIAQMLMPAHADGYITFASNKMVISASKGASIADDNWKEKLLAPDATFYHKNPYGDPGGYRGVMALMLANAVEPGLGDRLLAHPGHIGMDPALTPATAPAHQYAIEYYSAAASRGAQFANLPDEMNLSNPALADVYASAAFAVDADNTVAGAPITHGVTIPSGAVFKDDAKAFLADFLANDFAAWHFLPAHAVHGRNPLQ
;
A
#
# COMPACT_ATOMS: atom_id res chain seq x y z
N MET A 1 30.83 -40.05 16.27
CA MET A 1 30.55 -39.01 15.27
C MET A 1 29.54 -38.08 15.93
N SER A 2 29.78 -36.78 15.94
CA SER A 2 28.85 -35.82 16.59
C SER A 2 27.51 -35.83 15.91
N ILE A 3 26.41 -35.70 16.67
CA ILE A 3 25.06 -35.62 16.15
C ILE A 3 24.84 -34.31 15.35
N TYR A 4 25.69 -33.32 15.53
CA TYR A 4 25.61 -32.02 14.86
C TYR A 4 26.30 -32.02 13.48
N THR A 5 27.05 -33.08 13.14
CA THR A 5 27.80 -33.16 11.88
C THR A 5 26.88 -33.10 10.66
N ASP A 6 25.68 -33.68 10.76
CA ASP A 6 24.68 -33.68 9.67
C ASP A 6 24.07 -32.28 9.41
N TYR A 7 24.21 -31.37 10.36
CA TYR A 7 23.72 -30.01 10.28
C TYR A 7 24.82 -28.96 9.99
N LEU A 8 26.07 -29.42 9.82
CA LEU A 8 27.21 -28.52 9.58
C LEU A 8 27.00 -27.60 8.35
N PRO A 9 26.42 -28.07 7.23
CA PRO A 9 26.17 -27.23 6.07
C PRO A 9 25.27 -26.01 6.42
N GLU A 10 24.26 -26.22 7.23
CA GLU A 10 23.34 -25.17 7.68
C GLU A 10 23.98 -24.28 8.75
N LEU A 11 24.58 -24.87 9.76
CA LEU A 11 25.22 -24.18 10.89
C LEU A 11 26.21 -23.10 10.43
N LYS A 12 27.11 -23.44 9.52
CA LYS A 12 28.15 -22.52 9.04
C LYS A 12 27.63 -21.36 8.21
N THR A 13 26.41 -21.44 7.72
CA THR A 13 25.74 -20.32 7.01
C THR A 13 25.08 -19.34 7.97
N THR A 14 24.94 -19.69 9.24
CA THR A 14 24.24 -18.86 10.23
C THR A 14 25.12 -17.75 10.77
N THR A 15 24.49 -16.62 11.11
CA THR A 15 25.20 -15.49 11.72
C THR A 15 25.87 -15.88 13.04
N LEU A 16 25.25 -16.81 13.79
CA LEU A 16 25.77 -17.25 15.10
C LEU A 16 27.16 -17.91 14.96
N PHE A 17 27.38 -18.69 13.93
CA PHE A 17 28.63 -19.41 13.69
C PHE A 17 29.55 -18.75 12.65
N GLN A 18 29.23 -17.55 12.21
CA GLN A 18 30.01 -16.84 11.23
C GLN A 18 31.46 -16.60 11.70
N GLY A 19 32.45 -16.94 10.85
CA GLY A 19 33.85 -16.75 11.14
C GLY A 19 34.46 -17.79 12.08
N ILE A 20 33.71 -18.88 12.38
CA ILE A 20 34.20 -20.03 13.15
C ILE A 20 34.50 -21.18 12.18
N ALA A 21 35.65 -21.87 12.34
CA ALA A 21 36.02 -22.99 11.49
C ALA A 21 35.08 -24.22 11.70
N ASP A 22 34.82 -24.98 10.64
CA ASP A 22 33.87 -26.10 10.65
C ASP A 22 34.13 -27.10 11.81
N GLN A 23 35.39 -27.44 12.05
CA GLN A 23 35.78 -28.33 13.15
C GLN A 23 35.50 -27.73 14.54
N ASP A 24 35.64 -26.40 14.66
CA ASP A 24 35.43 -25.71 15.92
C ASP A 24 33.93 -25.53 16.21
N ILE A 25 33.10 -25.40 15.17
CA ILE A 25 31.63 -25.42 15.32
C ILE A 25 31.18 -26.73 15.97
N ILE A 26 31.63 -27.85 15.45
CA ILE A 26 31.24 -29.15 15.99
C ILE A 26 31.80 -29.36 17.40
N ALA A 27 33.05 -28.97 17.66
CA ALA A 27 33.64 -29.05 18.99
C ALA A 27 32.90 -28.19 20.03
N LEU A 28 32.50 -26.98 19.65
CA LEU A 28 31.67 -26.10 20.51
C LEU A 28 30.30 -26.72 20.81
N LEU A 29 29.62 -27.28 19.79
CA LEU A 29 28.31 -27.90 20.00
C LEU A 29 28.41 -29.20 20.83
N ASP A 30 29.44 -30.01 20.62
CA ASP A 30 29.69 -31.19 21.44
C ASP A 30 29.98 -30.84 22.90
N ALA A 31 30.58 -29.69 23.15
CA ALA A 31 30.86 -29.22 24.51
C ALA A 31 29.61 -28.57 25.15
N MET A 32 28.84 -27.78 24.41
CA MET A 32 27.63 -27.11 24.88
C MET A 32 26.41 -28.03 24.98
N GLN A 33 26.39 -29.13 24.18
CA GLN A 33 25.31 -30.11 24.12
C GLN A 33 23.89 -29.52 23.97
N PRO A 34 23.67 -28.60 23.02
CA PRO A 34 22.31 -28.10 22.80
C PRO A 34 21.37 -29.21 22.34
N ALA A 35 20.10 -29.14 22.73
CA ALA A 35 19.10 -30.11 22.29
C ALA A 35 18.69 -29.86 20.83
N ILE A 36 18.47 -30.93 20.06
CA ILE A 36 17.82 -30.89 18.76
C ILE A 36 16.33 -31.25 18.96
N ILE A 37 15.43 -30.31 18.66
CA ILE A 37 14.00 -30.51 18.76
C ILE A 37 13.44 -30.69 17.34
N HIS A 38 12.76 -31.82 17.13
CA HIS A 38 12.06 -32.11 15.88
C HIS A 38 10.58 -31.78 16.04
N VAL A 39 10.06 -30.90 15.20
CA VAL A 39 8.65 -30.51 15.19
C VAL A 39 8.04 -30.87 13.85
N LYS A 40 6.89 -31.55 13.85
CA LYS A 40 6.14 -31.89 12.65
C LYS A 40 5.22 -30.74 12.23
N ALA A 41 4.97 -30.65 10.93
CA ALA A 41 3.93 -29.74 10.42
C ALA A 41 2.59 -30.02 11.08
N GLY A 42 1.96 -29.00 11.61
CA GLY A 42 0.72 -29.08 12.36
C GLY A 42 0.89 -29.26 13.87
N ASP A 43 2.10 -29.56 14.35
CA ASP A 43 2.37 -29.65 15.78
C ASP A 43 2.74 -28.28 16.36
N THR A 44 2.37 -28.10 17.62
CA THR A 44 2.73 -26.92 18.39
C THR A 44 4.13 -27.08 18.97
N MET A 45 4.93 -26.05 18.91
CA MET A 45 6.23 -26.04 19.54
C MET A 45 6.15 -26.30 21.05
N PRO A 46 7.05 -27.14 21.61
CA PRO A 46 7.16 -27.30 23.06
C PRO A 46 7.39 -25.93 23.73
N GLU A 47 6.84 -25.77 24.94
CA GLU A 47 7.12 -24.58 25.74
C GLU A 47 8.63 -24.47 26.00
N MET A 48 9.18 -23.26 25.83
CA MET A 48 10.60 -23.01 26.06
C MET A 48 10.83 -22.71 27.54
N ALA A 49 11.78 -23.44 28.14
CA ALA A 49 12.16 -23.16 29.52
C ALA A 49 12.81 -21.77 29.66
N PRO A 50 12.68 -21.11 30.84
CA PRO A 50 13.43 -19.89 31.12
C PRO A 50 14.94 -20.07 30.89
N ALA A 51 15.61 -19.02 30.41
CA ALA A 51 17.04 -19.04 30.12
C ALA A 51 17.46 -20.00 29.00
N HIS A 52 16.54 -20.31 28.08
CA HIS A 52 16.85 -21.03 26.84
C HIS A 52 16.67 -20.10 25.65
N PHE A 53 17.35 -20.41 24.54
CA PHE A 53 17.08 -19.82 23.25
C PHE A 53 17.13 -20.89 22.15
N ARG A 54 16.42 -20.64 21.06
CA ARG A 54 16.24 -21.61 19.98
C ARG A 54 16.66 -20.99 18.65
N MET A 55 17.18 -21.82 17.78
CA MET A 55 17.58 -21.48 16.43
C MET A 55 17.08 -22.56 15.44
N PHE A 56 16.51 -22.17 14.32
CA PHE A 56 16.22 -23.12 13.26
C PHE A 56 17.49 -23.68 12.66
N LEU A 57 17.53 -25.01 12.53
CA LEU A 57 18.55 -25.73 11.75
C LEU A 57 18.04 -26.00 10.34
N ARG A 58 16.87 -26.59 10.23
CA ARG A 58 16.20 -26.91 8.97
C ARG A 58 14.72 -26.66 9.09
N ALA A 59 14.11 -26.20 7.98
CA ALA A 59 12.68 -26.19 7.83
C ALA A 59 12.31 -26.65 6.43
N THR A 60 11.34 -27.56 6.32
CA THR A 60 10.84 -28.05 5.04
C THR A 60 9.43 -27.48 4.87
N PRO A 61 9.25 -26.39 4.11
CA PRO A 61 7.93 -25.82 3.89
C PRO A 61 7.04 -26.84 3.18
N ALA A 62 5.82 -27.02 3.67
CA ALA A 62 4.81 -27.78 2.97
C ALA A 62 4.55 -27.12 1.60
N LYS A 63 4.52 -27.93 0.53
CA LYS A 63 4.42 -27.48 -0.87
C LYS A 63 3.19 -26.62 -1.21
N GLU A 64 2.25 -26.45 -0.31
CA GLU A 64 0.93 -25.86 -0.57
C GLU A 64 0.60 -24.60 0.23
N LEU A 65 1.51 -24.07 1.04
CA LEU A 65 1.32 -22.77 1.66
C LEU A 65 1.76 -21.67 0.71
N ALA A 66 0.87 -21.35 -0.24
CA ALA A 66 0.96 -20.06 -0.93
C ALA A 66 0.96 -18.95 0.14
N PRO A 67 1.91 -18.01 0.10
CA PRO A 67 1.95 -16.93 1.06
C PRO A 67 0.65 -16.13 0.91
N ARG A 68 -0.22 -16.18 1.92
CA ARG A 68 -1.20 -15.12 2.10
C ARG A 68 -0.38 -13.86 2.33
N ALA A 69 -0.42 -12.98 1.36
CA ALA A 69 0.34 -11.77 1.29
C ALA A 69 0.06 -10.87 2.50
N PHE A 70 0.87 -10.99 3.54
CA PHE A 70 1.24 -9.84 4.34
C PHE A 70 2.50 -9.29 3.68
N GLN A 71 2.36 -8.21 2.94
CA GLN A 71 3.45 -7.46 2.32
C GLN A 71 4.22 -6.68 3.38
N TYR A 72 4.94 -7.39 4.23
CA TYR A 72 6.16 -6.90 4.85
C TYR A 72 7.25 -7.84 4.35
N ASP A 73 8.42 -7.30 4.02
CA ASP A 73 9.64 -8.09 3.79
C ASP A 73 9.99 -8.86 5.07
N MET A 74 9.19 -9.91 5.34
CA MET A 74 9.48 -10.85 6.39
C MET A 74 10.61 -11.73 5.88
N PRO A 75 11.69 -11.93 6.67
CA PRO A 75 12.70 -12.94 6.37
C PRO A 75 11.97 -14.24 6.06
N LYS A 76 12.43 -14.96 5.03
CA LYS A 76 11.80 -16.22 4.60
C LYS A 76 11.80 -17.18 5.77
N PHE A 77 10.63 -17.49 6.31
CA PHE A 77 10.46 -18.42 7.41
C PHE A 77 11.19 -19.74 7.10
N GLY A 78 12.01 -20.20 8.04
CA GLY A 78 12.70 -21.47 7.93
C GLY A 78 14.07 -21.44 7.27
N GLU A 79 14.66 -20.28 7.02
CA GLU A 79 16.06 -20.20 6.60
C GLU A 79 16.99 -20.69 7.74
N PRO A 80 18.02 -21.50 7.44
CA PRO A 80 18.97 -21.95 8.44
C PRO A 80 19.60 -20.77 9.19
N GLY A 81 19.66 -20.86 10.51
CA GLY A 81 20.21 -19.82 11.38
C GLY A 81 19.23 -18.74 11.77
N MET A 82 18.00 -18.78 11.29
CA MET A 82 16.95 -17.90 11.77
C MET A 82 16.69 -18.19 13.25
N LEU A 83 16.86 -17.17 14.08
CA LEU A 83 16.51 -17.29 15.49
C LEU A 83 14.98 -17.25 15.65
N MET A 84 14.46 -18.17 16.48
CA MET A 84 13.01 -18.40 16.61
C MET A 84 12.18 -17.19 17.03
N HIS A 85 12.79 -16.18 17.63
CA HIS A 85 12.13 -14.94 18.01
C HIS A 85 11.94 -13.94 16.85
N GLU A 86 12.44 -14.23 15.65
CA GLU A 86 12.09 -13.59 14.40
C GLU A 86 10.76 -14.10 13.84
N ILE A 87 10.30 -15.27 14.30
CA ILE A 87 8.91 -15.69 14.17
C ILE A 87 8.09 -14.81 15.11
N PRO A 88 6.89 -14.31 14.73
CA PRO A 88 6.21 -13.16 15.34
C PRO A 88 5.92 -13.24 16.84
N ALA A 89 6.67 -13.96 17.57
CA ALA A 89 6.67 -13.99 19.02
C ALA A 89 7.95 -13.35 19.54
N LEU A 90 8.05 -12.04 19.48
CA LEU A 90 8.92 -11.18 20.31
C LEU A 90 8.89 -11.55 21.81
N SER A 91 8.05 -12.49 22.18
CA SER A 91 7.76 -12.88 23.55
C SER A 91 8.88 -13.66 24.23
N HIS A 92 9.78 -14.32 23.52
CA HIS A 92 10.65 -15.30 24.19
C HIS A 92 12.02 -14.79 24.62
N MET A 93 12.56 -13.73 24.01
CA MET A 93 13.81 -13.14 24.54
C MET A 93 13.63 -12.05 25.59
N GLY A 94 12.53 -11.28 25.53
CA GLY A 94 12.19 -10.32 26.57
C GLY A 94 11.83 -10.98 27.90
N ASP A 95 11.23 -12.17 27.84
CA ASP A 95 10.76 -12.89 29.02
C ASP A 95 11.92 -13.62 29.78
N THR A 96 13.04 -13.93 29.11
CA THR A 96 14.17 -14.58 29.74
C THR A 96 15.15 -13.63 30.39
N LEU A 97 15.21 -12.38 29.97
CA LEU A 97 16.13 -11.37 30.50
C LEU A 97 15.46 -10.37 31.48
N ALA A 98 14.15 -10.27 31.47
CA ALA A 98 13.44 -9.44 32.44
C ALA A 98 13.22 -10.23 33.74
N PRO A 99 13.66 -9.74 34.89
CA PRO A 99 13.28 -10.34 36.16
C PRO A 99 11.75 -10.32 36.28
N ARG A 100 11.16 -11.51 36.50
CA ARG A 100 9.71 -11.66 36.69
C ARG A 100 9.26 -10.77 37.84
N GLN A 101 8.85 -9.55 37.54
CA GLN A 101 8.11 -8.74 38.47
C GLN A 101 6.66 -9.21 38.48
N ASN A 102 6.26 -9.84 39.59
CA ASN A 102 4.89 -10.14 39.97
C ASN A 102 4.10 -11.19 39.16
N GLY A 103 4.64 -12.39 38.96
CA GLY A 103 3.79 -13.60 38.82
C GLY A 103 2.78 -13.69 37.66
N HIS A 104 2.66 -12.69 36.84
CA HIS A 104 1.73 -12.65 35.70
C HIS A 104 2.50 -12.72 34.40
N ALA A 105 2.84 -13.95 33.98
CA ALA A 105 3.10 -14.19 32.57
C ALA A 105 1.80 -13.86 31.80
N ARG A 106 1.78 -12.75 31.09
CA ARG A 106 0.72 -12.51 30.13
C ARG A 106 0.97 -13.45 28.96
N PRO A 107 0.06 -14.39 28.64
CA PRO A 107 0.18 -15.19 27.44
C PRO A 107 -0.14 -14.28 26.26
N PHE A 108 0.88 -13.61 25.71
CA PHE A 108 0.67 -12.77 24.52
C PHE A 108 0.44 -13.59 23.27
N HIS A 109 0.75 -14.88 23.24
CA HIS A 109 0.46 -15.75 22.10
C HIS A 109 0.00 -17.13 22.55
N LYS A 110 -1.16 -17.56 22.06
CA LYS A 110 -1.46 -18.99 22.00
C LYS A 110 -0.41 -19.62 21.11
N PRO A 111 0.22 -20.72 21.53
CA PRO A 111 1.17 -21.42 20.66
C PRO A 111 0.45 -21.82 19.37
N HIS A 112 0.99 -21.38 18.23
CA HIS A 112 0.46 -21.74 16.93
C HIS A 112 1.18 -22.98 16.39
N PRO A 113 0.47 -23.92 15.73
CA PRO A 113 1.09 -25.00 15.03
C PRO A 113 2.06 -24.50 13.97
N LEU A 114 3.24 -25.14 13.83
CA LEU A 114 4.15 -24.84 12.75
C LEU A 114 3.55 -25.34 11.43
N PRO A 115 3.62 -24.54 10.35
CA PRO A 115 3.08 -24.95 9.06
C PRO A 115 4.02 -25.89 8.26
N TYR A 116 5.15 -26.29 8.83
CA TYR A 116 6.18 -27.10 8.20
C TYR A 116 6.94 -27.95 9.22
N ASP A 117 7.60 -29.03 8.75
CA ASP A 117 8.54 -29.79 9.57
C ASP A 117 9.78 -28.96 9.85
N ALA A 118 10.25 -28.94 11.10
CA ALA A 118 11.42 -28.17 11.48
C ALA A 118 12.34 -28.95 12.44
N ASP A 119 13.65 -28.78 12.27
CA ASP A 119 14.69 -29.14 13.22
C ASP A 119 15.21 -27.86 13.88
N ILE A 120 15.21 -27.83 15.19
CA ILE A 120 15.49 -26.64 16.00
C ILE A 120 16.58 -26.98 16.99
N LEU A 121 17.59 -26.11 17.08
CA LEU A 121 18.64 -26.20 18.06
C LEU A 121 18.25 -25.35 19.27
N GLU A 122 18.19 -25.98 20.45
CA GLU A 122 17.89 -25.29 21.73
C GLU A 122 19.11 -25.26 22.62
N PHE A 123 19.53 -24.07 22.98
CA PHE A 123 20.63 -23.81 23.91
C PHE A 123 20.12 -23.41 25.28
N THR A 124 20.84 -23.77 26.31
CA THR A 124 20.68 -23.18 27.65
C THR A 124 21.64 -22.01 27.83
N GLU A 125 21.26 -21.00 28.59
CA GLU A 125 22.12 -19.86 28.94
C GLU A 125 23.45 -20.36 29.58
N ASN A 126 23.36 -21.32 30.47
CA ASN A 126 24.53 -21.90 31.12
C ASN A 126 25.48 -22.56 30.13
N ALA A 127 25.00 -23.24 29.10
CA ALA A 127 25.83 -23.85 28.09
C ALA A 127 26.68 -22.82 27.34
N MET A 128 26.14 -21.60 27.14
CA MET A 128 26.86 -20.51 26.47
C MET A 128 27.86 -19.77 27.36
N THR A 129 27.58 -19.67 28.66
CA THR A 129 28.33 -18.80 29.58
C THR A 129 29.30 -19.53 30.49
N THR A 130 29.03 -20.78 30.84
CA THR A 130 29.86 -21.55 31.79
C THR A 130 30.91 -22.41 31.14
N PHE A 131 30.81 -22.63 29.84
CA PHE A 131 31.82 -23.41 29.10
C PHE A 131 33.07 -22.55 28.89
N TYR A 132 34.19 -22.96 29.51
CA TYR A 132 35.48 -22.35 29.31
C TYR A 132 36.54 -23.43 29.05
N ASP A 133 37.01 -23.45 27.81
CA ASP A 133 38.17 -24.24 27.40
C ASP A 133 39.21 -23.33 26.74
N SER A 134 40.42 -23.29 27.29
CA SER A 134 41.50 -22.46 26.76
C SER A 134 41.87 -22.79 25.32
N ALA A 135 41.71 -24.06 24.90
CA ALA A 135 41.99 -24.50 23.55
C ALA A 135 40.97 -23.99 22.52
N MET A 136 39.73 -23.76 22.95
CA MET A 136 38.65 -23.26 22.11
C MET A 136 38.33 -21.77 22.36
N ALA A 137 39.10 -21.07 23.19
CA ALA A 137 38.88 -19.67 23.55
C ALA A 137 38.67 -18.71 22.35
N PRO A 138 39.39 -18.84 21.22
CA PRO A 138 39.17 -18.01 20.04
C PRO A 138 37.80 -18.24 19.40
N ALA A 139 37.37 -19.47 19.20
CA ALA A 139 36.11 -19.85 18.59
C ALA A 139 34.95 -19.50 19.52
N GLN A 140 35.07 -19.75 20.80
CA GLN A 140 34.12 -19.37 21.83
C GLN A 140 33.97 -17.84 21.92
N GLY A 141 35.07 -17.10 21.87
CA GLY A 141 35.07 -15.64 21.83
C GLY A 141 34.39 -15.10 20.58
N GLN A 142 34.52 -15.78 19.42
CA GLN A 142 33.80 -15.39 18.20
C GLN A 142 32.30 -15.70 18.31
N LEU A 143 31.94 -16.87 18.82
CA LEU A 143 30.53 -17.24 19.08
C LEU A 143 29.82 -16.22 19.98
N LEU A 144 30.46 -15.84 21.08
CA LEU A 144 29.92 -14.84 22.01
C LEU A 144 29.79 -13.46 21.35
N ARG A 145 30.76 -13.03 20.55
CA ARG A 145 30.65 -11.77 19.79
C ARG A 145 29.50 -11.81 18.81
N ASN A 146 29.32 -12.90 18.07
CA ASN A 146 28.22 -13.07 17.14
C ASN A 146 26.87 -13.04 17.87
N PHE A 147 26.76 -13.74 18.98
CA PHE A 147 25.57 -13.77 19.83
C PHE A 147 25.21 -12.37 20.37
N LEU A 148 26.19 -11.63 20.89
CA LEU A 148 25.99 -10.25 21.33
C LEU A 148 25.60 -9.32 20.20
N GLY A 149 26.16 -9.51 18.99
CA GLY A 149 25.78 -8.78 17.80
C GLY A 149 24.32 -9.01 17.42
N ILE A 150 23.87 -10.27 17.43
CA ILE A 150 22.48 -10.65 17.20
C ILE A 150 21.56 -10.03 18.26
N LEU A 151 21.93 -10.09 19.54
CA LEU A 151 21.17 -9.48 20.63
C LEU A 151 21.06 -7.97 20.45
N ALA A 152 22.15 -7.28 20.14
CA ALA A 152 22.18 -5.85 19.93
C ALA A 152 21.27 -5.44 18.76
N GLN A 153 21.32 -6.19 17.64
CA GLN A 153 20.43 -5.96 16.51
C GLN A 153 18.97 -6.09 16.93
N LYS A 154 18.62 -7.13 17.65
CA LYS A 154 17.24 -7.35 18.11
C LYS A 154 16.73 -6.31 19.09
N VAL A 155 17.57 -5.85 20.00
CA VAL A 155 17.20 -4.72 20.88
C VAL A 155 16.92 -3.47 20.04
N ASN A 156 17.71 -3.24 18.98
CA ASN A 156 17.46 -2.13 18.07
C ASN A 156 16.16 -2.31 17.27
N ASP A 157 15.89 -3.51 16.76
CA ASP A 157 14.67 -3.84 16.02
C ASP A 157 13.44 -3.68 16.90
N VAL A 158 13.45 -4.23 18.12
CA VAL A 158 12.36 -4.06 19.11
C VAL A 158 12.18 -2.59 19.47
N ARG A 159 13.27 -1.85 19.67
CA ARG A 159 13.21 -0.41 19.95
C ARG A 159 12.58 0.35 18.78
N HIS A 160 12.93 -0.02 17.54
CA HIS A 160 12.37 0.58 16.34
C HIS A 160 10.88 0.25 16.22
N GLU A 161 10.49 -1.01 16.41
CA GLU A 161 9.07 -1.42 16.41
C GLU A 161 8.26 -0.75 17.53
N LEU A 162 8.80 -0.66 18.75
CA LEU A 162 8.14 0.05 19.83
C LEU A 162 7.99 1.54 19.52
N PHE A 163 8.97 2.15 18.85
CA PHE A 163 8.87 3.53 18.40
C PHE A 163 7.77 3.66 17.35
N LEU A 164 7.73 2.76 16.35
CA LEU A 164 6.68 2.73 15.33
C LEU A 164 5.30 2.48 15.95
N ILE A 165 5.18 1.53 16.91
CA ILE A 165 3.92 1.24 17.59
C ILE A 165 3.47 2.44 18.43
N ARG A 166 4.38 3.14 19.10
CA ARG A 166 4.07 4.35 19.88
C ARG A 166 3.59 5.47 18.97
N ASP A 167 4.32 5.74 17.89
CA ASP A 167 3.93 6.75 16.91
C ASP A 167 2.63 6.36 16.20
N CYS A 168 2.46 5.07 15.86
CA CYS A 168 1.19 4.56 15.37
C CYS A 168 0.07 4.70 16.41
N ARG A 169 0.32 4.39 17.68
CA ARG A 169 -0.69 4.50 18.73
C ARG A 169 -1.12 5.96 18.94
N ASP A 170 -0.18 6.88 18.99
CA ASP A 170 -0.48 8.30 19.13
C ASP A 170 -1.20 8.82 17.86
N MET A 171 -0.78 8.39 16.68
CA MET A 171 -1.46 8.66 15.41
C MET A 171 -2.85 7.98 15.34
N TYR A 172 -3.02 6.74 15.83
CA TYR A 172 -4.32 6.06 15.91
C TYR A 172 -5.25 6.71 16.93
N CYS A 173 -4.76 7.14 18.08
CA CYS A 173 -5.56 7.85 19.08
C CYS A 173 -6.05 9.22 18.58
N GLU A 174 -5.26 9.91 17.78
CA GLU A 174 -5.69 11.13 17.09
C GLU A 174 -6.65 10.81 15.94
N ARG A 175 -6.33 9.80 15.11
CA ARG A 175 -7.22 9.31 14.03
C ARG A 175 -8.57 8.81 14.56
N ASP A 176 -8.61 8.22 15.76
CA ASP A 176 -9.87 7.79 16.39
C ASP A 176 -10.79 8.96 16.74
N LYS A 177 -10.28 10.19 16.75
CA LYS A 177 -11.07 11.40 17.00
C LYS A 177 -11.37 12.19 15.74
N THR A 178 -10.67 11.97 14.65
CA THR A 178 -10.81 12.74 13.41
C THR A 178 -11.71 12.04 12.40
N LEU A 179 -12.41 12.82 11.58
CA LEU A 179 -13.15 12.35 10.42
C LEU A 179 -12.17 12.11 9.27
N GLN A 180 -12.08 10.88 8.79
CA GLN A 180 -11.13 10.50 7.74
C GLN A 180 -11.75 10.71 6.36
N ILE A 181 -11.30 11.70 5.63
CA ILE A 181 -11.80 12.08 4.31
C ILE A 181 -10.81 11.64 3.24
N PHE A 182 -11.18 10.70 2.38
CA PHE A 182 -10.40 10.31 1.23
C PHE A 182 -10.89 11.05 -0.02
N THR A 183 -9.97 11.67 -0.76
CA THR A 183 -10.33 12.46 -1.93
C THR A 183 -9.39 12.26 -3.11
N ALA A 184 -9.96 12.11 -4.28
CA ALA A 184 -9.22 12.20 -5.53
C ALA A 184 -8.61 13.61 -5.73
N GLY A 185 -7.43 13.66 -6.35
CA GLY A 185 -6.71 14.92 -6.56
C GLY A 185 -7.51 16.00 -7.28
N VAL A 186 -8.46 15.62 -8.15
CA VAL A 186 -9.33 16.58 -8.86
C VAL A 186 -10.22 17.38 -7.91
N ALA A 187 -10.70 16.77 -6.82
CA ALA A 187 -11.57 17.41 -5.83
C ALA A 187 -10.80 17.94 -4.59
N LEU A 188 -9.48 17.76 -4.52
CA LEU A 188 -8.67 18.08 -3.34
C LEU A 188 -8.90 19.52 -2.84
N LYS A 189 -8.93 20.49 -3.75
CA LYS A 189 -9.08 21.91 -3.36
C LYS A 189 -10.42 22.19 -2.69
N VAL A 190 -11.51 21.73 -3.26
CA VAL A 190 -12.86 21.94 -2.71
C VAL A 190 -13.06 21.16 -1.42
N VAL A 191 -12.56 19.91 -1.33
CA VAL A 191 -12.60 19.09 -0.10
C VAL A 191 -11.77 19.74 1.01
N THR A 192 -10.56 20.24 0.70
CA THR A 192 -9.72 20.93 1.68
C THR A 192 -10.37 22.21 2.18
N ALA A 193 -10.98 23.00 1.31
CA ALA A 193 -11.71 24.21 1.71
C ALA A 193 -12.92 23.87 2.62
N THR A 194 -13.64 22.78 2.32
CA THR A 194 -14.71 22.28 3.18
C THR A 194 -14.16 21.81 4.53
N ALA A 195 -13.06 21.04 4.54
CA ALA A 195 -12.44 20.57 5.78
C ALA A 195 -11.93 21.72 6.66
N GLN A 196 -11.41 22.80 6.07
CA GLN A 196 -10.99 23.97 6.82
C GLN A 196 -12.19 24.66 7.52
N ARG A 197 -13.32 24.83 6.83
CA ARG A 197 -14.55 25.37 7.45
C ARG A 197 -15.07 24.42 8.53
N TRP A 198 -15.13 23.13 8.25
CA TRP A 198 -15.53 22.10 9.18
C TRP A 198 -14.70 22.15 10.47
N ASN A 199 -13.37 22.16 10.36
CA ASN A 199 -12.45 22.14 11.49
C ASN A 199 -12.57 23.38 12.40
N LEU A 200 -12.96 24.53 11.82
CA LEU A 200 -13.26 25.74 12.60
C LEU A 200 -14.58 25.62 13.36
N ALA A 201 -15.58 24.94 12.78
CA ALA A 201 -16.91 24.79 13.38
C ALA A 201 -16.99 23.60 14.36
N HIS A 202 -16.14 22.58 14.18
CA HIS A 202 -16.16 21.31 14.93
C HIS A 202 -14.79 20.98 15.53
N PRO A 203 -14.29 21.74 16.52
CA PRO A 203 -12.98 21.51 17.12
C PRO A 203 -12.86 20.14 17.79
N GLU A 204 -13.97 19.54 18.23
CA GLU A 204 -14.07 18.22 18.85
C GLU A 204 -14.00 17.07 17.82
N ARG A 205 -14.28 17.35 16.55
CA ARG A 205 -14.30 16.36 15.46
C ARG A 205 -13.68 16.95 14.20
N GLN A 206 -12.38 17.04 14.17
CA GLN A 206 -11.67 17.57 13.01
C GLN A 206 -11.70 16.60 11.83
N ALA A 207 -11.68 17.15 10.60
CA ALA A 207 -11.54 16.37 9.36
C ALA A 207 -10.09 16.36 8.92
N GLU A 208 -9.56 15.16 8.66
CA GLU A 208 -8.27 14.93 8.06
C GLU A 208 -8.44 14.49 6.60
N VAL A 209 -7.75 15.14 5.67
CA VAL A 209 -7.91 14.93 4.23
C VAL A 209 -6.72 14.15 3.68
N HIS A 210 -6.99 12.97 3.11
CA HIS A 210 -6.03 12.12 2.43
C HIS A 210 -6.29 12.14 0.94
N THR A 211 -5.26 12.38 0.13
CA THR A 211 -5.41 12.44 -1.32
C THR A 211 -4.70 11.29 -2.02
N GLY A 212 -5.25 10.88 -3.16
CA GLY A 212 -4.68 9.82 -4.01
C GLY A 212 -5.45 9.65 -5.31
N GLY A 213 -5.08 8.66 -6.12
CA GLY A 213 -5.90 8.19 -7.22
C GLY A 213 -7.14 7.47 -6.68
N SER A 214 -8.30 7.62 -7.33
CA SER A 214 -9.56 7.02 -6.82
C SER A 214 -9.45 5.51 -6.64
N ILE A 215 -8.82 4.81 -7.58
CA ILE A 215 -8.63 3.36 -7.51
C ILE A 215 -7.74 2.99 -6.31
N ASP A 216 -6.64 3.73 -6.12
CA ASP A 216 -5.72 3.46 -5.00
C ASP A 216 -6.40 3.74 -3.65
N LEU A 217 -7.22 4.80 -3.56
CA LEU A 217 -8.00 5.10 -2.36
C LEU A 217 -9.02 4.00 -2.07
N VAL A 218 -9.70 3.48 -3.10
CA VAL A 218 -10.64 2.35 -2.95
C VAL A 218 -9.90 1.08 -2.51
N ARG A 219 -8.73 0.78 -3.10
CA ARG A 219 -7.92 -0.37 -2.68
C ARG A 219 -7.51 -0.27 -1.21
N ARG A 220 -7.19 0.92 -0.70
CA ARG A 220 -6.90 1.16 0.72
C ARG A 220 -8.12 0.85 1.60
N ILE A 221 -9.33 1.27 1.19
CA ILE A 221 -10.58 0.95 1.89
C ILE A 221 -10.83 -0.57 1.90
N LEU A 222 -10.64 -1.24 0.76
CA LEU A 222 -10.79 -2.70 0.64
C LEU A 222 -9.74 -3.47 1.46
N ALA A 223 -8.56 -2.89 1.66
CA ALA A 223 -7.53 -3.41 2.55
C ALA A 223 -7.80 -3.16 4.05
N GLY A 224 -8.94 -2.52 4.39
CA GLY A 224 -9.37 -2.27 5.77
C GLY A 224 -8.94 -0.92 6.33
N GLU A 225 -8.39 -0.01 5.52
CA GLU A 225 -8.09 1.33 5.99
C GLU A 225 -9.38 2.12 6.23
N ARG A 226 -9.45 2.81 7.35
CA ARG A 226 -10.62 3.58 7.74
C ARG A 226 -10.81 4.78 6.81
N CYS A 227 -12.03 4.92 6.32
CA CYS A 227 -12.49 6.06 5.55
C CYS A 227 -13.93 6.40 5.97
N ASP A 228 -14.17 7.63 6.34
CA ASP A 228 -15.51 8.09 6.73
C ASP A 228 -16.26 8.77 5.57
N LEU A 229 -15.53 9.36 4.62
CA LEU A 229 -16.07 9.90 3.37
C LEU A 229 -15.08 9.72 2.23
N LEU A 230 -15.55 9.22 1.09
CA LEU A 230 -14.76 9.04 -0.12
C LEU A 230 -15.29 9.94 -1.25
N VAL A 231 -14.42 10.75 -1.83
CA VAL A 231 -14.68 11.57 -3.02
C VAL A 231 -13.82 11.09 -4.17
N THR A 232 -14.44 10.65 -5.27
CA THR A 232 -13.74 10.06 -6.42
C THR A 232 -13.76 10.96 -7.66
N ALA A 233 -12.75 10.78 -8.50
CA ALA A 233 -12.67 11.43 -9.80
C ALA A 233 -13.53 10.72 -10.87
N ASP A 234 -14.08 9.57 -10.56
CA ASP A 234 -14.99 8.81 -11.41
C ASP A 234 -15.94 8.00 -10.51
N ASP A 235 -17.23 8.21 -10.66
CA ASP A 235 -18.27 7.52 -9.89
C ASP A 235 -18.32 6.00 -10.20
N THR A 236 -17.87 5.59 -11.39
CA THR A 236 -17.72 4.20 -11.77
C THR A 236 -16.84 3.43 -10.78
N THR A 237 -15.82 4.06 -10.22
CA THR A 237 -14.94 3.46 -9.20
C THR A 237 -15.73 3.04 -7.96
N ILE A 238 -16.69 3.86 -7.52
CA ILE A 238 -17.59 3.49 -6.40
C ILE A 238 -18.51 2.36 -6.82
N ALA A 239 -19.17 2.52 -7.97
CA ALA A 239 -20.16 1.57 -8.45
C ALA A 239 -19.63 0.16 -8.67
N GLN A 240 -18.42 0.04 -9.26
CA GLN A 240 -17.85 -1.26 -9.62
C GLN A 240 -17.03 -1.89 -8.50
N MET A 241 -16.34 -1.10 -7.67
CA MET A 241 -15.39 -1.65 -6.71
C MET A 241 -15.89 -1.66 -5.26
N LEU A 242 -16.80 -0.74 -4.89
CA LEU A 242 -17.31 -0.66 -3.52
C LEU A 242 -18.74 -1.19 -3.36
N MET A 243 -19.59 -1.02 -4.36
CA MET A 243 -20.97 -1.44 -4.23
C MET A 243 -21.17 -2.92 -4.60
N PRO A 244 -22.13 -3.62 -3.95
CA PRO A 244 -22.88 -3.18 -2.77
C PRO A 244 -22.16 -3.50 -1.44
N ALA A 245 -21.00 -4.17 -1.47
CA ALA A 245 -20.36 -4.75 -0.27
C ALA A 245 -19.81 -3.70 0.71
N HIS A 246 -19.31 -2.58 0.20
CA HIS A 246 -18.62 -1.54 0.97
C HIS A 246 -19.26 -0.16 0.87
N ALA A 247 -20.30 -0.01 0.07
CA ALA A 247 -21.12 1.20 -0.02
C ALA A 247 -22.54 0.84 -0.48
N ASP A 248 -23.57 1.45 0.10
CA ASP A 248 -24.97 1.23 -0.27
C ASP A 248 -25.40 2.12 -1.44
N GLY A 249 -24.68 3.19 -1.70
CA GLY A 249 -24.94 4.13 -2.77
C GLY A 249 -23.97 5.30 -2.77
N TYR A 250 -24.13 6.19 -3.73
CA TYR A 250 -23.29 7.39 -3.89
C TYR A 250 -24.08 8.54 -4.52
N ILE A 251 -23.50 9.72 -4.44
CA ILE A 251 -24.02 10.93 -5.11
C ILE A 251 -23.01 11.34 -6.17
N THR A 252 -23.45 11.50 -7.43
CA THR A 252 -22.72 12.24 -8.45
C THR A 252 -22.88 13.73 -8.13
N PHE A 253 -21.79 14.44 -7.86
CA PHE A 253 -21.84 15.84 -7.44
C PHE A 253 -21.40 16.83 -8.51
N ALA A 254 -20.64 16.37 -9.50
CA ALA A 254 -20.12 17.20 -10.60
C ALA A 254 -19.77 16.35 -11.82
N SER A 255 -19.55 17.00 -12.95
CA SER A 255 -19.04 16.44 -14.19
C SER A 255 -17.75 17.13 -14.61
N ASN A 256 -17.09 16.58 -15.63
CA ASN A 256 -15.87 17.13 -16.18
C ASN A 256 -15.74 16.80 -17.67
N LYS A 257 -14.67 17.27 -18.29
CA LYS A 257 -14.25 16.86 -19.63
C LYS A 257 -12.74 16.74 -19.72
N MET A 258 -12.27 15.96 -20.68
CA MET A 258 -10.84 15.90 -21.01
C MET A 258 -10.45 17.07 -21.91
N VAL A 259 -9.29 17.64 -21.62
CA VAL A 259 -8.63 18.69 -22.41
C VAL A 259 -7.16 18.35 -22.60
N ILE A 260 -6.49 19.03 -23.51
CA ILE A 260 -5.03 19.00 -23.62
C ILE A 260 -4.49 20.34 -23.16
N SER A 261 -3.76 20.36 -22.05
CA SER A 261 -3.13 21.58 -21.54
C SER A 261 -1.68 21.69 -21.98
N ALA A 262 -1.19 22.92 -22.13
CA ALA A 262 0.20 23.22 -22.42
C ALA A 262 0.99 23.49 -21.14
N SER A 263 2.20 22.92 -21.05
CA SER A 263 3.19 23.26 -20.03
C SER A 263 3.82 24.61 -20.30
N LYS A 264 4.50 25.18 -19.29
CA LYS A 264 5.17 26.48 -19.44
C LYS A 264 6.17 26.47 -20.60
N GLY A 265 5.97 27.39 -21.53
CA GLY A 265 6.81 27.52 -22.73
C GLY A 265 6.27 26.81 -23.98
N ALA A 266 5.26 25.95 -23.82
CA ALA A 266 4.48 25.40 -24.95
C ALA A 266 3.20 26.20 -25.16
N SER A 267 2.56 26.01 -26.34
CA SER A 267 1.26 26.61 -26.66
C SER A 267 0.38 25.63 -27.40
N ILE A 268 -0.93 25.69 -27.14
CA ILE A 268 -1.92 24.81 -27.75
C ILE A 268 -3.25 25.56 -27.90
N ALA A 269 -4.03 25.21 -28.93
CA ALA A 269 -5.34 25.76 -29.20
C ALA A 269 -6.26 24.69 -29.81
N ASP A 270 -7.56 24.96 -29.87
CA ASP A 270 -8.58 24.03 -30.35
C ASP A 270 -8.38 23.61 -31.79
N ASP A 271 -7.76 24.44 -32.64
CA ASP A 271 -7.52 24.23 -34.07
C ASP A 271 -6.17 23.54 -34.37
N ASN A 272 -5.24 23.46 -33.42
CA ASN A 272 -3.88 22.97 -33.70
C ASN A 272 -3.41 21.78 -32.84
N TRP A 273 -4.22 21.27 -31.88
CA TRP A 273 -3.80 20.23 -30.98
C TRP A 273 -3.34 18.94 -31.69
N LYS A 274 -3.95 18.56 -32.84
CA LYS A 274 -3.55 17.39 -33.60
C LYS A 274 -2.14 17.52 -34.13
N GLU A 275 -1.84 18.66 -34.76
CA GLU A 275 -0.51 18.98 -35.30
C GLU A 275 0.53 18.98 -34.17
N LYS A 276 0.18 19.61 -33.06
CA LYS A 276 1.06 19.74 -31.88
C LYS A 276 1.41 18.37 -31.27
N LEU A 277 0.44 17.48 -31.08
CA LEU A 277 0.70 16.16 -30.49
C LEU A 277 1.37 15.19 -31.45
N LEU A 278 1.19 15.36 -32.76
CA LEU A 278 1.80 14.51 -33.79
C LEU A 278 3.18 15.03 -34.27
N ALA A 279 3.64 16.15 -33.75
CA ALA A 279 4.99 16.65 -34.10
C ALA A 279 6.05 15.65 -33.62
N PRO A 280 7.10 15.36 -34.41
CA PRO A 280 8.07 14.31 -34.08
C PRO A 280 8.78 14.47 -32.73
N ASP A 281 8.88 15.71 -32.22
CA ASP A 281 9.49 16.07 -30.96
C ASP A 281 8.47 16.34 -29.84
N ALA A 282 7.17 16.10 -30.11
CA ALA A 282 6.13 16.28 -29.12
C ALA A 282 6.28 15.31 -27.95
N THR A 283 6.10 15.81 -26.74
CA THR A 283 5.98 15.01 -25.54
C THR A 283 4.67 15.33 -24.82
N PHE A 284 3.86 14.32 -24.58
CA PHE A 284 2.57 14.51 -23.90
C PHE A 284 2.31 13.40 -22.87
N TYR A 285 1.70 13.80 -21.78
CA TYR A 285 1.56 13.02 -20.57
C TYR A 285 0.10 12.87 -20.18
N HIS A 286 -0.26 11.74 -19.64
CA HIS A 286 -1.43 11.55 -18.78
C HIS A 286 -1.01 10.86 -17.48
N LYS A 287 -1.82 10.99 -16.44
CA LYS A 287 -1.58 10.33 -15.16
C LYS A 287 -1.54 8.80 -15.32
N ASN A 288 -1.04 8.11 -14.28
CA ASN A 288 -1.05 6.65 -14.22
C ASN A 288 -2.48 6.09 -14.36
N PRO A 289 -2.80 5.35 -15.43
CA PRO A 289 -4.15 4.86 -15.68
C PRO A 289 -4.56 3.68 -14.80
N TYR A 290 -3.61 3.05 -14.12
CA TYR A 290 -3.86 1.89 -13.26
C TYR A 290 -4.28 2.29 -11.81
N GLY A 291 -4.09 3.55 -11.43
CA GLY A 291 -4.43 4.08 -10.11
C GLY A 291 -5.33 5.33 -10.09
N ASP A 292 -5.37 6.09 -11.19
CA ASP A 292 -6.07 7.38 -11.28
C ASP A 292 -7.05 7.41 -12.47
N PRO A 293 -8.34 7.69 -12.25
CA PRO A 293 -9.32 7.87 -13.33
C PRO A 293 -8.93 8.92 -14.38
N GLY A 294 -8.25 10.00 -13.99
CA GLY A 294 -7.72 10.98 -14.95
C GLY A 294 -6.71 10.37 -15.91
N GLY A 295 -6.04 9.29 -15.51
CA GLY A 295 -5.14 8.53 -16.36
C GLY A 295 -5.88 7.69 -17.41
N TYR A 296 -6.74 6.76 -16.99
CA TYR A 296 -7.46 5.92 -17.97
C TYR A 296 -8.45 6.72 -18.84
N ARG A 297 -9.05 7.80 -18.31
CA ARG A 297 -9.87 8.72 -19.13
C ARG A 297 -9.01 9.47 -20.15
N GLY A 298 -7.75 9.78 -19.82
CA GLY A 298 -6.78 10.32 -20.77
C GLY A 298 -6.45 9.35 -21.90
N VAL A 299 -6.19 8.08 -21.58
CA VAL A 299 -5.99 7.02 -22.59
C VAL A 299 -7.23 6.84 -23.46
N MET A 300 -8.43 6.79 -22.85
CA MET A 300 -9.69 6.66 -23.58
C MET A 300 -9.92 7.85 -24.52
N ALA A 301 -9.61 9.08 -24.11
CA ALA A 301 -9.69 10.24 -24.96
C ALA A 301 -8.79 10.11 -26.20
N LEU A 302 -7.57 9.55 -26.03
CA LEU A 302 -6.70 9.26 -27.16
C LEU A 302 -7.28 8.14 -28.07
N MET A 303 -7.84 7.06 -27.48
CA MET A 303 -8.52 6.00 -28.27
C MET A 303 -9.68 6.57 -29.08
N LEU A 304 -10.49 7.42 -28.47
CA LEU A 304 -11.66 8.05 -29.07
C LEU A 304 -11.31 9.07 -30.16
N ALA A 305 -10.03 9.47 -30.30
CA ALA A 305 -9.60 10.26 -31.45
C ALA A 305 -9.85 9.54 -32.77
N ASN A 306 -9.97 8.20 -32.78
CA ASN A 306 -10.37 7.42 -33.97
C ASN A 306 -11.81 7.71 -34.40
N ALA A 307 -12.70 8.18 -33.55
CA ALA A 307 -14.04 8.64 -33.89
C ALA A 307 -14.03 10.01 -34.61
N VAL A 308 -13.01 10.82 -34.35
CA VAL A 308 -12.81 12.14 -34.99
C VAL A 308 -12.12 11.98 -36.35
N GLU A 309 -11.08 11.15 -36.41
CA GLU A 309 -10.31 10.85 -37.61
C GLU A 309 -9.81 9.40 -37.55
N PRO A 310 -10.15 8.55 -38.52
CA PRO A 310 -9.70 7.15 -38.52
C PRO A 310 -8.18 7.02 -38.42
N GLY A 311 -7.70 6.20 -37.47
CA GLY A 311 -6.28 5.95 -37.20
C GLY A 311 -5.56 7.06 -36.43
N LEU A 312 -6.24 8.13 -36.03
CA LEU A 312 -5.63 9.20 -35.23
C LEU A 312 -5.27 8.73 -33.83
N GLY A 313 -6.18 8.01 -33.19
CA GLY A 313 -5.95 7.46 -31.84
C GLY A 313 -4.77 6.51 -31.79
N ASP A 314 -4.66 5.62 -32.80
CA ASP A 314 -3.56 4.66 -32.90
C ASP A 314 -2.21 5.37 -33.08
N ARG A 315 -2.16 6.42 -33.90
CA ARG A 315 -0.95 7.25 -34.05
C ARG A 315 -0.55 7.96 -32.76
N LEU A 316 -1.51 8.50 -32.04
CA LEU A 316 -1.26 9.18 -30.75
C LEU A 316 -0.77 8.20 -29.69
N LEU A 317 -1.43 7.05 -29.54
CA LEU A 317 -1.03 6.03 -28.56
C LEU A 317 0.34 5.41 -28.87
N ALA A 318 0.69 5.26 -30.14
CA ALA A 318 1.99 4.75 -30.58
C ALA A 318 3.09 5.83 -30.67
N HIS A 319 2.77 7.10 -30.37
CA HIS A 319 3.74 8.19 -30.51
C HIS A 319 4.89 8.02 -29.49
N PRO A 320 6.17 8.15 -29.91
CA PRO A 320 7.32 7.96 -29.01
C PRO A 320 7.34 8.91 -27.80
N GLY A 321 6.74 10.08 -27.93
CA GLY A 321 6.61 11.07 -26.86
C GLY A 321 5.37 10.92 -25.99
N HIS A 322 4.58 9.85 -26.17
CA HIS A 322 3.46 9.53 -25.29
C HIS A 322 3.97 8.95 -23.96
N ILE A 323 3.63 9.61 -22.87
CA ILE A 323 4.11 9.31 -21.51
C ILE A 323 2.91 9.02 -20.61
N GLY A 324 3.01 8.03 -19.73
CA GLY A 324 1.99 7.76 -18.71
C GLY A 324 1.55 6.31 -18.61
N MET A 325 1.95 5.44 -19.55
CA MET A 325 1.59 4.00 -19.52
C MET A 325 2.41 3.17 -18.53
N ASP A 326 3.49 3.70 -17.97
CA ASP A 326 4.28 3.02 -16.93
C ASP A 326 3.55 3.14 -15.57
N PRO A 327 3.13 2.02 -14.93
CA PRO A 327 2.45 2.04 -13.66
C PRO A 327 3.29 2.60 -12.49
N ALA A 328 4.61 2.67 -12.63
CA ALA A 328 5.51 3.25 -11.64
C ALA A 328 5.58 4.78 -11.72
N LEU A 329 5.07 5.40 -12.80
CA LEU A 329 5.09 6.85 -12.93
C LEU A 329 4.08 7.53 -11.99
N THR A 330 4.58 8.52 -11.28
CA THR A 330 3.77 9.45 -10.47
C THR A 330 3.87 10.86 -11.06
N PRO A 331 2.99 11.79 -10.68
CA PRO A 331 3.14 13.18 -11.10
C PRO A 331 4.50 13.81 -10.71
N ALA A 332 5.11 13.32 -9.62
CA ALA A 332 6.41 13.81 -9.15
C ALA A 332 7.61 13.23 -9.92
N THR A 333 7.45 12.04 -10.52
CA THR A 333 8.51 11.33 -11.25
C THR A 333 8.31 11.37 -12.76
N ALA A 334 7.19 11.93 -13.25
CA ALA A 334 6.92 12.07 -14.66
C ALA A 334 8.00 12.93 -15.33
N PRO A 335 8.54 12.50 -16.50
CA PRO A 335 9.46 13.30 -17.27
C PRO A 335 8.88 14.66 -17.67
N ALA A 336 9.74 15.62 -17.98
CA ALA A 336 9.29 16.88 -18.55
C ALA A 336 8.51 16.63 -19.84
N HIS A 337 7.37 17.29 -19.98
CA HIS A 337 6.47 17.15 -21.12
C HIS A 337 5.90 18.49 -21.55
N GLN A 338 5.59 18.61 -22.83
CA GLN A 338 5.06 19.84 -23.43
C GLN A 338 3.55 19.97 -23.22
N TYR A 339 2.83 18.83 -23.22
CA TYR A 339 1.37 18.78 -23.14
C TYR A 339 0.92 17.76 -22.10
N ALA A 340 -0.25 17.99 -21.51
CA ALA A 340 -0.88 17.02 -20.62
C ALA A 340 -2.34 16.79 -21.01
N ILE A 341 -2.74 15.52 -21.07
CA ILE A 341 -4.13 15.11 -21.26
C ILE A 341 -4.73 14.96 -19.86
N GLU A 342 -5.69 15.83 -19.52
CA GLU A 342 -6.18 15.94 -18.16
C GLU A 342 -7.60 16.51 -18.08
N TYR A 343 -8.16 16.53 -16.89
CA TYR A 343 -9.45 17.16 -16.63
C TYR A 343 -9.42 18.67 -16.84
N TYR A 344 -10.45 19.22 -17.49
CA TYR A 344 -10.66 20.66 -17.64
C TYR A 344 -10.55 21.42 -16.33
N SER A 345 -11.20 20.92 -15.27
CA SER A 345 -11.15 21.58 -13.96
C SER A 345 -9.74 21.72 -13.41
N ALA A 346 -8.86 20.75 -13.67
CA ALA A 346 -7.47 20.78 -13.26
C ALA A 346 -6.65 21.80 -14.06
N ALA A 347 -6.80 21.83 -15.38
CA ALA A 347 -6.14 22.79 -16.26
C ALA A 347 -6.60 24.24 -15.94
N ALA A 348 -7.91 24.47 -15.84
CA ALA A 348 -8.50 25.78 -15.54
C ALA A 348 -8.09 26.30 -14.17
N SER A 349 -8.10 25.43 -13.13
CA SER A 349 -7.67 25.82 -11.77
C SER A 349 -6.21 26.26 -11.66
N ARG A 350 -5.36 25.89 -12.63
CA ARG A 350 -3.97 26.33 -12.70
C ARG A 350 -3.77 27.54 -13.61
N GLY A 351 -4.82 28.00 -14.31
CA GLY A 351 -4.71 29.02 -15.35
C GLY A 351 -3.86 28.53 -16.55
N ALA A 352 -3.82 27.22 -16.79
CA ALA A 352 -3.08 26.69 -17.93
C ALA A 352 -3.77 27.04 -19.26
N GLN A 353 -2.98 27.29 -20.29
CA GLN A 353 -3.53 27.29 -21.66
C GLN A 353 -3.91 25.86 -22.04
N PHE A 354 -5.08 25.65 -22.61
CA PHE A 354 -5.54 24.32 -23.03
C PHE A 354 -6.34 24.40 -24.34
N ALA A 355 -6.36 23.26 -25.04
CA ALA A 355 -7.25 23.02 -26.16
C ALA A 355 -8.45 22.19 -25.70
N ASN A 356 -9.66 22.60 -26.11
CA ASN A 356 -10.84 21.76 -26.00
C ASN A 356 -10.77 20.64 -27.03
N LEU A 357 -11.06 19.42 -26.57
CA LEU A 357 -11.19 18.28 -27.45
C LEU A 357 -12.61 18.22 -28.04
N PRO A 358 -12.78 17.66 -29.26
CA PRO A 358 -14.10 17.37 -29.82
C PRO A 358 -14.98 16.57 -28.85
N ASP A 359 -16.29 16.73 -28.97
CA ASP A 359 -17.22 16.05 -28.05
C ASP A 359 -17.11 14.53 -28.14
N GLU A 360 -16.77 13.97 -29.28
CA GLU A 360 -16.56 12.53 -29.47
C GLU A 360 -15.40 11.95 -28.64
N MET A 361 -14.47 12.80 -28.20
CA MET A 361 -13.28 12.35 -27.42
C MET A 361 -13.20 12.95 -26.02
N ASN A 362 -13.90 14.02 -25.71
CA ASN A 362 -13.72 14.74 -24.44
C ASN A 362 -14.45 14.10 -23.24
N LEU A 363 -15.27 13.09 -23.46
CA LEU A 363 -16.01 12.34 -22.43
C LEU A 363 -16.94 13.20 -21.59
N SER A 364 -17.54 14.27 -22.13
CA SER A 364 -18.45 15.14 -21.36
C SER A 364 -19.92 15.04 -21.76
N ASN A 365 -20.21 14.60 -23.00
CA ASN A 365 -21.56 14.66 -23.56
C ASN A 365 -22.33 13.36 -23.29
N PRO A 366 -23.40 13.37 -22.45
CA PRO A 366 -24.19 12.15 -22.20
C PRO A 366 -24.85 11.55 -23.44
N ALA A 367 -25.11 12.35 -24.47
CA ALA A 367 -25.69 11.85 -25.73
C ALA A 367 -24.70 10.99 -26.55
N LEU A 368 -23.41 11.03 -26.22
CA LEU A 368 -22.36 10.25 -26.87
C LEU A 368 -21.88 9.05 -26.04
N ALA A 369 -22.66 8.61 -25.06
CA ALA A 369 -22.29 7.50 -24.18
C ALA A 369 -21.92 6.23 -24.96
N ASP A 370 -22.66 5.90 -26.03
CA ASP A 370 -22.36 4.73 -26.89
C ASP A 370 -21.04 4.89 -27.65
N VAL A 371 -20.69 6.12 -28.07
CA VAL A 371 -19.40 6.42 -28.70
C VAL A 371 -18.29 6.20 -27.68
N TYR A 372 -18.45 6.73 -26.48
CA TYR A 372 -17.46 6.60 -25.41
C TYR A 372 -17.24 5.16 -24.99
N ALA A 373 -18.30 4.33 -24.93
CA ALA A 373 -18.24 2.92 -24.60
C ALA A 373 -17.40 2.08 -25.57
N SER A 374 -17.09 2.60 -26.78
CA SER A 374 -16.17 1.95 -27.71
C SER A 374 -14.71 1.95 -27.22
N ALA A 375 -14.35 2.84 -26.28
CA ALA A 375 -13.07 2.84 -25.61
C ALA A 375 -13.17 2.18 -24.25
N ALA A 376 -12.26 1.25 -23.93
CA ALA A 376 -12.21 0.58 -22.64
C ALA A 376 -10.75 0.41 -22.19
N PHE A 377 -10.53 0.45 -20.89
CA PHE A 377 -9.20 0.28 -20.29
C PHE A 377 -9.24 -0.72 -19.13
N ALA A 378 -8.39 -1.74 -19.16
CA ALA A 378 -8.21 -2.68 -18.05
C ALA A 378 -7.28 -2.05 -17.01
N VAL A 379 -7.84 -1.71 -15.85
CA VAL A 379 -7.08 -1.11 -14.74
C VAL A 379 -6.32 -2.16 -13.91
N ASP A 380 -6.81 -3.39 -13.96
CA ASP A 380 -6.15 -4.61 -13.44
C ASP A 380 -6.76 -5.85 -14.11
N ALA A 381 -6.38 -7.05 -13.64
CA ALA A 381 -6.84 -8.32 -14.23
C ALA A 381 -8.35 -8.54 -14.13
N ASP A 382 -8.99 -7.98 -13.11
CA ASP A 382 -10.41 -8.23 -12.80
C ASP A 382 -11.32 -7.04 -13.16
N ASN A 383 -10.72 -5.85 -13.38
CA ASN A 383 -11.46 -4.62 -13.55
C ASN A 383 -11.14 -3.94 -14.88
N THR A 384 -12.15 -3.89 -15.75
CA THR A 384 -12.12 -3.11 -17.00
C THR A 384 -13.16 -1.99 -16.91
N VAL A 385 -12.71 -0.76 -17.13
CA VAL A 385 -13.58 0.42 -17.18
C VAL A 385 -13.89 0.74 -18.62
N ALA A 386 -15.18 0.83 -18.96
CA ALA A 386 -15.63 1.34 -20.26
C ALA A 386 -15.69 2.86 -20.27
N GLY A 387 -15.51 3.46 -21.43
CA GLY A 387 -15.70 4.89 -21.62
C GLY A 387 -17.15 5.30 -21.35
N ALA A 388 -17.31 6.39 -20.62
CA ALA A 388 -18.61 6.98 -20.29
C ALA A 388 -18.43 8.49 -20.05
N PRO A 389 -19.51 9.28 -20.01
CA PRO A 389 -19.43 10.66 -19.56
C PRO A 389 -18.76 10.75 -18.19
N ILE A 390 -17.84 11.70 -18.03
CA ILE A 390 -17.10 11.86 -16.78
C ILE A 390 -18.02 12.46 -15.72
N THR A 391 -18.21 11.72 -14.63
CA THR A 391 -18.95 12.16 -13.44
C THR A 391 -18.12 11.85 -12.19
N HIS A 392 -18.15 12.78 -11.24
CA HIS A 392 -17.43 12.65 -9.97
C HIS A 392 -18.39 12.19 -8.88
N GLY A 393 -17.97 11.18 -8.12
CA GLY A 393 -18.80 10.55 -7.09
C GLY A 393 -18.33 10.87 -5.67
N VAL A 394 -19.30 10.85 -4.73
CA VAL A 394 -19.03 10.88 -3.29
C VAL A 394 -19.89 9.88 -2.58
N THR A 395 -19.30 9.15 -1.61
CA THR A 395 -20.01 8.17 -0.81
C THR A 395 -19.49 8.14 0.64
N ILE A 396 -20.33 7.63 1.53
CA ILE A 396 -19.96 7.24 2.89
C ILE A 396 -19.81 5.71 2.88
N PRO A 397 -18.58 5.17 3.00
CA PRO A 397 -18.38 3.73 3.04
C PRO A 397 -19.12 3.07 4.21
N SER A 398 -19.55 1.82 4.03
CA SER A 398 -20.27 1.05 5.06
C SER A 398 -19.47 0.90 6.36
N GLY A 399 -18.13 0.88 6.26
CA GLY A 399 -17.18 0.84 7.38
C GLY A 399 -16.89 2.19 8.05
N ALA A 400 -17.56 3.28 7.65
CA ALA A 400 -17.39 4.60 8.27
C ALA A 400 -17.71 4.55 9.77
N VAL A 401 -16.83 5.14 10.59
CA VAL A 401 -16.94 5.13 12.06
C VAL A 401 -17.84 6.28 12.51
N PHE A 402 -17.65 7.46 11.97
CA PHE A 402 -18.42 8.68 12.34
C PHE A 402 -19.46 9.02 11.29
N LYS A 403 -20.46 8.15 11.13
CA LYS A 403 -21.44 8.25 10.05
C LYS A 403 -22.25 9.56 10.09
N ASP A 404 -22.64 10.02 11.28
CA ASP A 404 -23.45 11.26 11.41
C ASP A 404 -22.60 12.50 11.09
N ASP A 405 -21.34 12.55 11.56
CA ASP A 405 -20.39 13.61 11.20
C ASP A 405 -20.06 13.57 9.70
N ALA A 406 -19.90 12.36 9.12
CA ALA A 406 -19.68 12.20 7.69
C ALA A 406 -20.85 12.69 6.85
N LYS A 407 -22.09 12.44 7.28
CA LYS A 407 -23.30 12.98 6.63
C LYS A 407 -23.36 14.51 6.72
N ALA A 408 -23.06 15.07 7.89
CA ALA A 408 -23.01 16.53 8.07
C ALA A 408 -21.91 17.17 7.21
N PHE A 409 -20.70 16.56 7.18
CA PHE A 409 -19.63 17.02 6.29
C PHE A 409 -20.00 16.89 4.82
N LEU A 410 -20.66 15.78 4.41
CA LEU A 410 -21.14 15.60 3.05
C LEU A 410 -22.15 16.66 2.65
N ALA A 411 -23.06 17.02 3.55
CA ALA A 411 -24.01 18.10 3.30
C ALA A 411 -23.31 19.45 3.09
N ASP A 412 -22.29 19.79 3.91
CA ASP A 412 -21.48 21.00 3.74
C ASP A 412 -20.65 20.96 2.45
N PHE A 413 -20.09 19.77 2.10
CA PHE A 413 -19.39 19.57 0.83
C PHE A 413 -20.31 19.80 -0.38
N LEU A 414 -21.52 19.24 -0.37
CA LEU A 414 -22.47 19.38 -1.48
C LEU A 414 -23.05 20.83 -1.60
N ALA A 415 -22.95 21.63 -0.56
CA ALA A 415 -23.37 23.05 -0.58
C ALA A 415 -22.34 23.95 -1.30
N ASN A 416 -21.17 23.45 -1.72
CA ASN A 416 -20.23 24.28 -2.47
C ASN A 416 -20.75 24.62 -3.87
N ASP A 417 -20.37 25.80 -4.35
CA ASP A 417 -20.52 26.18 -5.77
C ASP A 417 -19.40 25.50 -6.57
N PHE A 418 -19.66 24.30 -7.12
CA PHE A 418 -18.68 23.54 -7.90
C PHE A 418 -18.25 24.26 -9.20
N ALA A 419 -19.07 25.14 -9.75
CA ALA A 419 -18.70 25.95 -10.93
C ALA A 419 -17.55 26.92 -10.62
N ALA A 420 -17.50 27.47 -9.40
CA ALA A 420 -16.38 28.29 -8.95
C ALA A 420 -15.05 27.51 -8.87
N TRP A 421 -15.11 26.17 -8.84
CA TRP A 421 -13.97 25.26 -8.89
C TRP A 421 -13.74 24.66 -10.28
N HIS A 422 -14.38 25.24 -11.31
CA HIS A 422 -14.30 24.83 -12.71
C HIS A 422 -14.86 23.42 -13.00
N PHE A 423 -15.75 22.90 -12.19
CA PHE A 423 -16.49 21.69 -12.52
C PHE A 423 -17.69 22.01 -13.42
N LEU A 424 -18.09 21.03 -14.21
CA LEU A 424 -19.34 21.07 -14.95
C LEU A 424 -20.50 20.57 -14.07
N PRO A 425 -21.74 21.05 -14.28
CA PRO A 425 -22.85 20.62 -13.44
C PRO A 425 -23.23 19.17 -13.69
N ALA A 426 -23.39 18.42 -12.61
CA ALA A 426 -24.05 17.13 -12.58
C ALA A 426 -24.54 16.85 -11.15
N HIS A 427 -25.69 16.23 -11.03
CA HIS A 427 -26.20 15.73 -9.74
C HIS A 427 -27.10 14.54 -9.97
N ALA A 428 -26.79 13.42 -9.34
CA ALA A 428 -27.62 12.22 -9.34
C ALA A 428 -27.36 11.41 -8.07
N VAL A 429 -28.37 10.68 -7.61
CA VAL A 429 -28.24 9.75 -6.49
C VAL A 429 -28.35 8.33 -7.04
N HIS A 430 -27.41 7.48 -6.69
CA HIS A 430 -27.31 6.11 -7.14
C HIS A 430 -27.34 5.15 -5.93
N GLY A 431 -28.25 4.21 -5.94
CA GLY A 431 -28.48 3.33 -4.77
C GLY A 431 -29.12 4.09 -3.61
N ARG A 432 -28.78 3.73 -2.36
CA ARG A 432 -29.26 4.44 -1.17
C ARG A 432 -28.58 5.81 -1.06
N ASN A 433 -29.36 6.84 -0.79
CA ASN A 433 -28.79 8.18 -0.60
C ASN A 433 -27.88 8.20 0.63
N PRO A 434 -26.57 8.53 0.48
CA PRO A 434 -25.64 8.58 1.60
C PRO A 434 -26.00 9.60 2.70
N LEU A 435 -26.86 10.58 2.41
CA LEU A 435 -27.36 11.53 3.38
C LEU A 435 -28.53 10.98 4.25
N GLN A 436 -29.11 9.85 3.86
CA GLN A 436 -30.17 9.18 4.60
C GLN A 436 -29.59 8.02 5.44
#